data_610bf058f3d53196665f28973c35bea2
#
_entry.id   610bf058f3d53196665f28973c35bea2
#
_cell.length_a   1.000
_cell.length_b   1.000
_cell.length_c   1.000
_cell.angle_alpha   90.00
_cell.angle_beta   90.00
_cell.angle_gamma   90.00
#
_symmetry.space_group_name_H-M   'P 1'
#
loop_
_entity.id
_entity.type
_entity.pdbx_description
1 polymer ?
#
loop_
_entity_poly.entity_id
_entity_poly.type
_entity_poly.pdbx_seq_one_letter_code
_entity_poly.pdbx_strand_id
1 'polypeptide(L)'
;MRKISYLLKRTGLTLVSALLLAAPAMAQQTSAAYTPSAENLKARKDFANKRFGIFLHWGIYSLFAQGEWYLETGKLNGQEYEKVANAFYPHDFDADSWIKTFKDAGAKYICFTTRHHDSFSMWDTKQSDYNIMHTPYKKDIVKALADACHKEGMGLHFYYSHLDWRRPDYPLGRTGHHTGRELKPNYQTYFNFMNAQLTELLTNYGKVDAIWFDGYWDHDQDSVPFDWRVREQYDLIHRLQPACLVGNNHHLPPMAGEDIQLFERDVPGENEAGYSGENGVSETLPLETCQTMNGMWGYKVADQHYKSATTLIRLLARTASKGANLLMNIGPQPDGNLPKTAVERLHEMGTWLKANGEAIYGTDGVTYPQGGDSIVSTRNGQTFYMHILKNDVTRIDELPAGCKGKEAVVLTTGEKLRIKKVKGKKSIEGISVPKECADFVIKVN
;
A
#
# COMPACT_ATOMS: atom_id res chain seq x y z
N MET A 1 -45.05 -55.99 36.55
CA MET A 1 -45.26 -56.61 37.86
C MET A 1 -44.07 -56.23 38.76
N ARG A 2 -44.40 -55.68 39.96
CA ARG A 2 -43.62 -55.54 41.24
C ARG A 2 -42.19 -54.90 41.12
N LYS A 3 -42.07 -53.66 41.60
CA LYS A 3 -41.76 -53.19 42.97
C LYS A 3 -40.59 -53.97 43.64
N ILE A 4 -39.55 -53.27 44.03
CA ILE A 4 -39.28 -52.88 45.44
C ILE A 4 -38.03 -51.99 45.50
N SER A 5 -38.19 -50.90 46.23
CA SER A 5 -37.16 -49.95 46.71
C SER A 5 -36.24 -50.55 47.77
N TYR A 6 -35.03 -50.01 47.92
CA TYR A 6 -34.40 -49.79 49.23
C TYR A 6 -33.45 -48.61 49.22
N LEU A 7 -33.70 -47.70 50.12
CA LEU A 7 -32.88 -46.60 50.56
C LEU A 7 -31.68 -47.11 51.33
N LEU A 8 -30.51 -46.56 51.11
CA LEU A 8 -29.49 -46.45 52.18
C LEU A 8 -28.61 -45.22 51.94
N LYS A 9 -28.74 -44.28 52.88
CA LYS A 9 -27.85 -43.12 53.05
C LYS A 9 -26.47 -43.59 53.48
N ARG A 10 -25.43 -43.05 52.82
CA ARG A 10 -24.10 -42.92 53.45
C ARG A 10 -23.49 -41.61 52.98
N THR A 11 -23.30 -40.75 53.97
CA THR A 11 -22.49 -39.52 53.90
C THR A 11 -21.02 -39.88 53.64
N GLY A 12 -20.49 -39.41 52.53
CA GLY A 12 -19.07 -39.45 52.20
C GLY A 12 -18.59 -38.06 51.88
N LEU A 13 -17.81 -37.48 52.77
CA LEU A 13 -17.09 -36.23 52.61
C LEU A 13 -16.04 -36.43 51.56
N THR A 14 -16.23 -35.86 50.36
CA THR A 14 -15.19 -35.86 49.33
C THR A 14 -14.48 -34.50 49.36
N LEU A 15 -13.24 -34.52 49.84
CA LEU A 15 -12.29 -33.41 49.66
C LEU A 15 -12.09 -33.19 48.14
N VAL A 16 -12.56 -32.07 47.63
CA VAL A 16 -12.19 -31.59 46.31
C VAL A 16 -10.88 -30.83 46.46
N SER A 17 -9.77 -31.51 46.07
CA SER A 17 -8.48 -30.85 45.91
C SER A 17 -8.55 -29.98 44.67
N ALA A 18 -8.68 -28.67 44.82
CA ALA A 18 -8.54 -27.71 43.76
C ALA A 18 -7.05 -27.65 43.32
N LEU A 19 -6.69 -28.34 42.27
CA LEU A 19 -5.44 -28.07 41.55
C LEU A 19 -5.59 -26.72 40.85
N LEU A 20 -5.03 -25.68 41.44
CA LEU A 20 -4.74 -24.43 40.77
C LEU A 20 -3.64 -24.72 39.74
N LEU A 21 -4.04 -24.91 38.47
CA LEU A 21 -3.15 -24.81 37.35
C LEU A 21 -2.74 -23.34 37.22
N ALA A 22 -1.56 -23.02 37.77
CA ALA A 22 -0.89 -21.76 37.48
C ALA A 22 -0.49 -21.81 36.00
N ALA A 23 -1.29 -21.19 35.13
CA ALA A 23 -0.85 -20.84 33.81
C ALA A 23 0.38 -19.91 33.93
N PRO A 24 1.50 -20.17 33.25
CA PRO A 24 2.59 -19.22 33.21
C PRO A 24 2.04 -17.93 32.60
N ALA A 25 1.97 -16.87 33.40
CA ALA A 25 1.81 -15.53 32.89
C ALA A 25 3.00 -15.28 31.97
N MET A 26 2.81 -15.39 30.65
CA MET A 26 3.72 -14.82 29.69
C MET A 26 3.81 -13.34 30.03
N ALA A 27 4.96 -12.96 30.57
CA ALA A 27 5.31 -11.56 30.74
C ALA A 27 5.28 -10.96 29.34
N GLN A 28 4.16 -10.31 29.00
CA GLN A 28 4.14 -9.33 27.92
C GLN A 28 5.24 -8.33 28.29
N GLN A 29 6.39 -8.43 27.60
CA GLN A 29 7.33 -7.34 27.59
C GLN A 29 6.53 -6.12 27.15
N THR A 30 6.23 -5.24 28.10
CA THR A 30 5.71 -3.91 27.81
C THR A 30 6.83 -3.18 27.08
N SER A 31 6.91 -3.34 25.76
CA SER A 31 7.76 -2.52 24.92
C SER A 31 7.34 -1.08 25.20
N ALA A 32 8.31 -0.22 25.52
CA ALA A 32 8.03 1.20 25.69
C ALA A 32 7.20 1.69 24.50
N ALA A 33 6.11 2.41 24.79
CA ALA A 33 5.20 2.89 23.75
C ALA A 33 6.01 3.71 22.73
N TYR A 34 5.84 3.42 21.44
CA TYR A 34 6.48 4.20 20.37
C TYR A 34 5.97 5.64 20.44
N THR A 35 6.89 6.59 20.49
CA THR A 35 6.57 8.01 20.39
C THR A 35 7.26 8.57 19.13
N PRO A 36 6.51 8.97 18.10
CA PRO A 36 7.09 9.53 16.90
C PRO A 36 7.79 10.86 17.17
N SER A 37 8.91 11.13 16.49
CA SER A 37 9.62 12.40 16.56
C SER A 37 8.80 13.53 15.91
N ALA A 38 9.20 14.79 16.16
CA ALA A 38 8.55 15.94 15.50
C ALA A 38 8.72 15.89 13.97
N GLU A 39 9.88 15.42 13.49
CA GLU A 39 10.16 15.20 12.07
C GLU A 39 9.26 14.12 11.47
N ASN A 40 9.05 13.01 12.20
CA ASN A 40 8.14 11.93 11.78
C ASN A 40 6.68 12.42 11.71
N LEU A 41 6.20 13.13 12.73
CA LEU A 41 4.84 13.69 12.74
C LEU A 41 4.61 14.66 11.58
N LYS A 42 5.63 15.48 11.25
CA LYS A 42 5.58 16.36 10.09
C LYS A 42 5.53 15.54 8.79
N ALA A 43 6.37 14.51 8.66
CA ALA A 43 6.41 13.64 7.50
C ALA A 43 5.08 12.90 7.28
N ARG A 44 4.43 12.39 8.34
CA ARG A 44 3.07 11.80 8.28
C ARG A 44 2.05 12.78 7.70
N LYS A 45 2.06 14.03 8.18
CA LYS A 45 1.16 15.07 7.69
C LYS A 45 1.45 15.41 6.22
N ASP A 46 2.71 15.58 5.87
CA ASP A 46 3.12 15.87 4.48
C ASP A 46 2.73 14.71 3.54
N PHE A 47 2.92 13.46 3.97
CA PHE A 47 2.52 12.28 3.22
C PHE A 47 1.01 12.19 3.03
N ALA A 48 0.20 12.41 4.07
CA ALA A 48 -1.25 12.39 4.00
C ALA A 48 -1.82 13.37 2.97
N ASN A 49 -1.10 14.46 2.65
CA ASN A 49 -1.52 15.47 1.67
C ASN A 49 -1.18 15.10 0.22
N LYS A 50 -0.36 14.06 -0.02
CA LYS A 50 0.13 13.70 -1.36
C LYS A 50 -0.93 13.05 -2.24
N ARG A 51 -1.82 12.28 -1.69
CA ARG A 51 -3.00 11.60 -2.29
C ARG A 51 -2.74 10.66 -3.45
N PHE A 52 -1.65 10.82 -4.24
CA PHE A 52 -1.37 10.00 -5.39
C PHE A 52 0.13 9.68 -5.53
N GLY A 53 0.46 8.39 -5.66
CA GLY A 53 1.79 7.87 -5.90
C GLY A 53 1.80 6.74 -6.92
N ILE A 54 3.00 6.37 -7.39
CA ILE A 54 3.21 5.27 -8.34
C ILE A 54 3.99 4.16 -7.65
N PHE A 55 3.45 2.94 -7.69
CA PHE A 55 4.13 1.72 -7.29
C PHE A 55 4.81 1.10 -8.50
N LEU A 56 6.03 0.61 -8.34
CA LEU A 56 6.80 0.00 -9.40
C LEU A 56 7.23 -1.39 -8.99
N HIS A 57 6.55 -2.43 -9.51
CA HIS A 57 6.96 -3.81 -9.34
C HIS A 57 7.86 -4.21 -10.51
N TRP A 58 9.17 -4.12 -10.30
CA TRP A 58 10.16 -4.39 -11.33
C TRP A 58 11.40 -5.08 -10.78
N GLY A 59 11.82 -6.13 -11.44
CA GLY A 59 12.97 -6.96 -11.11
C GLY A 59 13.23 -7.99 -12.20
N ILE A 60 14.09 -8.97 -11.94
CA ILE A 60 14.40 -10.03 -12.93
C ILE A 60 13.18 -10.86 -13.32
N TYR A 61 12.15 -10.94 -12.47
CA TYR A 61 10.89 -11.62 -12.79
C TYR A 61 10.20 -11.03 -14.02
N SER A 62 10.48 -9.79 -14.40
CA SER A 62 9.94 -9.17 -15.61
C SER A 62 10.38 -9.90 -16.89
N LEU A 63 11.56 -10.54 -16.88
CA LEU A 63 12.06 -11.32 -18.01
C LEU A 63 11.17 -12.50 -18.37
N PHE A 64 10.49 -13.08 -17.41
CA PHE A 64 9.54 -14.18 -17.65
C PHE A 64 8.23 -13.65 -18.24
N ALA A 65 7.92 -12.37 -18.06
CA ALA A 65 6.67 -11.76 -18.49
C ALA A 65 5.42 -12.50 -17.98
N GLN A 66 5.47 -13.01 -16.75
CA GLN A 66 4.41 -13.79 -16.08
C GLN A 66 3.98 -13.20 -14.73
N GLY A 67 4.49 -12.02 -14.36
CA GLY A 67 4.26 -11.38 -13.07
C GLY A 67 5.34 -11.73 -12.04
N GLU A 68 5.30 -11.02 -10.93
CA GLU A 68 6.32 -11.05 -9.86
C GLU A 68 6.31 -12.35 -9.05
N TRP A 69 5.20 -13.05 -9.02
CA TRP A 69 5.01 -14.33 -8.29
C TRP A 69 5.38 -15.58 -9.11
N TYR A 70 5.93 -15.43 -10.33
CA TYR A 70 6.09 -16.58 -11.22
C TYR A 70 7.03 -17.65 -10.69
N LEU A 71 8.02 -17.31 -9.88
CA LEU A 71 8.86 -18.30 -9.20
C LEU A 71 8.00 -19.28 -8.38
N GLU A 72 7.02 -18.77 -7.64
CA GLU A 72 6.13 -19.56 -6.78
C GLU A 72 4.99 -20.20 -7.59
N THR A 73 4.24 -19.40 -8.35
CA THR A 73 3.04 -19.88 -9.08
C THR A 73 3.39 -20.84 -10.23
N GLY A 74 4.56 -20.68 -10.83
CA GLY A 74 5.12 -21.56 -11.85
C GLY A 74 5.80 -22.80 -11.26
N LYS A 75 5.92 -22.89 -9.95
CA LYS A 75 6.63 -23.97 -9.23
C LYS A 75 8.05 -24.17 -9.75
N LEU A 76 8.76 -23.06 -9.96
CA LEU A 76 10.07 -23.09 -10.59
C LEU A 76 11.17 -23.48 -9.58
N ASN A 77 12.20 -24.15 -10.09
CA ASN A 77 13.42 -24.34 -9.33
C ASN A 77 14.18 -23.01 -9.20
N GLY A 78 14.54 -22.62 -7.98
CA GLY A 78 15.19 -21.34 -7.70
C GLY A 78 16.55 -21.17 -8.34
N GLN A 79 17.36 -22.23 -8.41
CA GLN A 79 18.68 -22.18 -9.05
C GLN A 79 18.58 -21.98 -10.56
N GLU A 80 17.56 -22.54 -11.22
CA GLU A 80 17.31 -22.29 -12.63
C GLU A 80 16.73 -20.89 -12.84
N TYR A 81 15.84 -20.43 -11.94
CA TYR A 81 15.29 -19.08 -11.97
C TYR A 81 16.38 -18.01 -11.84
N GLU A 82 17.34 -18.17 -10.93
CA GLU A 82 18.43 -17.20 -10.72
C GLU A 82 19.24 -16.91 -11.98
N LYS A 83 19.36 -17.88 -12.88
CA LYS A 83 20.15 -17.75 -14.12
C LYS A 83 19.65 -16.64 -15.04
N VAL A 84 18.35 -16.23 -14.93
CA VAL A 84 17.81 -15.15 -15.75
C VAL A 84 18.44 -13.80 -15.42
N ALA A 85 19.03 -13.63 -14.23
CA ALA A 85 19.82 -12.44 -13.92
C ALA A 85 20.94 -12.19 -14.92
N ASN A 86 21.51 -13.26 -15.53
CA ASN A 86 22.52 -13.16 -16.57
C ASN A 86 21.99 -12.60 -17.91
N ALA A 87 20.68 -12.46 -18.06
CA ALA A 87 20.04 -11.86 -19.22
C ALA A 87 19.39 -10.50 -18.90
N PHE A 88 19.43 -10.06 -17.63
CA PHE A 88 18.80 -8.79 -17.24
C PHE A 88 19.62 -7.60 -17.71
N TYR A 89 19.15 -6.99 -18.78
CA TYR A 89 19.79 -5.84 -19.44
C TYR A 89 18.74 -4.83 -19.90
N PRO A 90 18.17 -4.03 -18.98
CA PRO A 90 17.13 -3.03 -19.30
C PRO A 90 17.75 -1.82 -20.01
N HIS A 91 18.01 -1.96 -21.30
CA HIS A 91 18.75 -0.99 -22.11
C HIS A 91 17.99 0.31 -22.39
N ASP A 92 16.66 0.28 -22.29
CA ASP A 92 15.79 1.45 -22.52
C ASP A 92 15.39 2.13 -21.20
N PHE A 93 15.89 1.67 -20.06
CA PHE A 93 15.57 2.29 -18.77
C PHE A 93 16.17 3.70 -18.68
N ASP A 94 15.30 4.67 -18.45
CA ASP A 94 15.64 6.07 -18.20
C ASP A 94 14.85 6.58 -16.99
N ALA A 95 15.53 6.76 -15.86
CA ALA A 95 14.92 7.19 -14.60
C ALA A 95 14.34 8.62 -14.72
N ASP A 96 15.00 9.55 -15.41
CA ASP A 96 14.50 10.90 -15.59
C ASP A 96 13.19 10.91 -16.39
N SER A 97 13.11 10.09 -17.45
CA SER A 97 11.90 9.92 -18.27
C SER A 97 10.75 9.31 -17.47
N TRP A 98 11.03 8.30 -16.63
CA TRP A 98 10.02 7.70 -15.76
C TRP A 98 9.47 8.74 -14.77
N ILE A 99 10.34 9.40 -14.03
CA ILE A 99 9.92 10.38 -13.01
C ILE A 99 9.17 11.54 -13.65
N LYS A 100 9.59 12.01 -14.81
CA LYS A 100 8.84 13.02 -15.57
C LYS A 100 7.43 12.54 -15.93
N THR A 101 7.29 11.32 -16.44
CA THR A 101 5.99 10.72 -16.78
C THR A 101 5.07 10.67 -15.57
N PHE A 102 5.58 10.25 -14.40
CA PHE A 102 4.80 10.17 -13.17
C PHE A 102 4.42 11.54 -12.63
N LYS A 103 5.32 12.50 -12.70
CA LYS A 103 5.07 13.89 -12.31
C LYS A 103 4.00 14.54 -13.20
N ASP A 104 4.08 14.32 -14.51
CA ASP A 104 3.09 14.82 -15.49
C ASP A 104 1.71 14.19 -15.27
N ALA A 105 1.66 12.95 -14.80
CA ALA A 105 0.44 12.28 -14.35
C ALA A 105 -0.13 12.81 -13.03
N GLY A 106 0.61 13.67 -12.32
CA GLY A 106 0.22 14.26 -11.05
C GLY A 106 0.69 13.49 -9.81
N ALA A 107 1.43 12.40 -9.96
CA ALA A 107 1.98 11.67 -8.81
C ALA A 107 2.94 12.54 -7.99
N LYS A 108 2.97 12.31 -6.68
CA LYS A 108 3.78 13.06 -5.71
C LYS A 108 4.90 12.23 -5.10
N TYR A 109 4.88 10.92 -5.30
CA TYR A 109 5.91 9.99 -4.83
C TYR A 109 5.89 8.71 -5.65
N ILE A 110 6.98 7.96 -5.56
CA ILE A 110 7.05 6.58 -6.05
C ILE A 110 7.33 5.63 -4.89
N CYS A 111 6.92 4.37 -5.04
CA CYS A 111 7.37 3.25 -4.23
C CYS A 111 7.98 2.19 -5.16
N PHE A 112 9.25 1.88 -4.99
CA PHE A 112 9.98 0.98 -5.87
C PHE A 112 10.35 -0.32 -5.16
N THR A 113 10.10 -1.49 -5.79
CA THR A 113 10.51 -2.79 -5.27
C THR A 113 12.02 -2.94 -5.33
N THR A 114 12.72 -2.51 -4.27
CA THR A 114 14.18 -2.63 -4.19
C THR A 114 14.61 -4.09 -4.11
N ARG A 115 13.87 -4.91 -3.38
CA ARG A 115 14.03 -6.37 -3.28
C ARG A 115 12.66 -7.01 -3.04
N HIS A 116 12.22 -7.86 -3.97
CA HIS A 116 10.99 -8.64 -3.87
C HIS A 116 11.25 -10.02 -3.26
N HIS A 117 10.26 -10.89 -3.19
CA HIS A 117 10.31 -12.22 -2.58
C HIS A 117 11.35 -13.15 -3.21
N ASP A 118 11.74 -12.92 -4.46
CA ASP A 118 12.78 -13.67 -5.18
C ASP A 118 14.22 -13.34 -4.73
N SER A 119 14.37 -12.45 -3.75
CA SER A 119 15.67 -12.07 -3.15
C SER A 119 16.56 -11.19 -4.03
N PHE A 120 16.19 -10.92 -5.30
CA PHE A 120 17.03 -10.12 -6.18
C PHE A 120 17.06 -8.66 -5.77
N SER A 121 18.25 -8.10 -5.58
CA SER A 121 18.46 -6.73 -5.13
C SER A 121 18.71 -5.80 -6.32
N MET A 122 17.89 -4.76 -6.49
CA MET A 122 17.95 -3.81 -7.60
C MET A 122 18.98 -2.68 -7.40
N TRP A 123 19.89 -2.81 -6.42
CA TRP A 123 20.93 -1.83 -6.09
C TRP A 123 22.29 -2.50 -5.82
N ASP A 124 23.35 -1.70 -5.70
CA ASP A 124 24.72 -2.12 -5.37
C ASP A 124 24.85 -2.53 -3.89
N THR A 125 24.11 -3.56 -3.48
CA THR A 125 24.24 -4.10 -2.12
C THR A 125 25.55 -4.84 -1.93
N LYS A 126 26.16 -4.68 -0.75
CA LYS A 126 27.34 -5.45 -0.35
C LYS A 126 26.98 -6.72 0.44
N GLN A 127 25.68 -6.97 0.65
CA GLN A 127 25.18 -8.06 1.46
C GLN A 127 24.92 -9.34 0.64
N SER A 128 24.84 -9.22 -0.69
CA SER A 128 24.54 -10.34 -1.59
C SER A 128 25.10 -10.06 -2.98
N ASP A 129 25.70 -11.07 -3.61
CA ASP A 129 26.10 -11.02 -5.02
C ASP A 129 24.89 -11.18 -5.99
N TYR A 130 23.71 -11.55 -5.45
CA TYR A 130 22.49 -11.65 -6.22
C TYR A 130 21.82 -10.27 -6.33
N ASN A 131 22.46 -9.42 -7.13
CA ASN A 131 22.06 -8.02 -7.30
C ASN A 131 22.32 -7.53 -8.73
N ILE A 132 21.82 -6.35 -9.02
CA ILE A 132 21.86 -5.69 -10.34
C ILE A 132 23.28 -5.48 -10.87
N MET A 133 24.30 -5.29 -9.99
CA MET A 133 25.68 -5.07 -10.40
C MET A 133 26.34 -6.33 -10.95
N HIS A 134 25.79 -7.51 -10.66
CA HIS A 134 26.24 -8.83 -11.17
C HIS A 134 25.45 -9.28 -12.40
N THR A 135 24.65 -8.41 -12.99
CA THR A 135 23.98 -8.63 -14.28
C THR A 135 24.77 -7.97 -15.43
N PRO A 136 24.44 -8.25 -16.69
CA PRO A 136 25.05 -7.52 -17.82
C PRO A 136 24.82 -6.01 -17.77
N TYR A 137 23.76 -5.54 -17.10
CA TYR A 137 23.44 -4.10 -17.00
C TYR A 137 24.44 -3.33 -16.14
N LYS A 138 24.84 -3.85 -14.99
CA LYS A 138 25.90 -3.30 -14.10
C LYS A 138 25.71 -1.81 -13.72
N LYS A 139 24.47 -1.38 -13.56
CA LYS A 139 24.15 -0.03 -13.10
C LYS A 139 23.11 -0.11 -12.00
N ASP A 140 23.30 0.69 -10.95
CA ASP A 140 22.41 0.76 -9.80
C ASP A 140 21.11 1.50 -10.17
N ILE A 141 20.01 0.74 -10.28
CA ILE A 141 18.70 1.26 -10.64
C ILE A 141 18.09 2.08 -9.50
N VAL A 142 18.29 1.64 -8.25
CA VAL A 142 17.82 2.37 -7.07
C VAL A 142 18.48 3.74 -7.00
N LYS A 143 19.81 3.81 -7.29
CA LYS A 143 20.53 5.08 -7.35
C LYS A 143 19.98 6.01 -8.42
N ALA A 144 19.76 5.50 -9.61
CA ALA A 144 19.23 6.30 -10.71
C ALA A 144 17.83 6.87 -10.40
N LEU A 145 16.93 6.04 -9.82
CA LEU A 145 15.60 6.49 -9.40
C LEU A 145 15.67 7.48 -8.24
N ALA A 146 16.54 7.26 -7.25
CA ALA A 146 16.71 8.18 -6.14
C ALA A 146 17.18 9.56 -6.60
N ASP A 147 18.20 9.61 -7.46
CA ASP A 147 18.73 10.86 -8.03
C ASP A 147 17.65 11.60 -8.83
N ALA A 148 16.89 10.90 -9.67
CA ALA A 148 15.82 11.49 -10.46
C ALA A 148 14.68 12.02 -9.57
N CYS A 149 14.29 11.27 -8.52
CA CYS A 149 13.29 11.71 -7.55
C CYS A 149 13.72 12.98 -6.82
N HIS A 150 14.95 13.02 -6.31
CA HIS A 150 15.48 14.17 -5.59
C HIS A 150 15.58 15.40 -6.49
N LYS A 151 16.06 15.24 -7.73
CA LYS A 151 16.13 16.29 -8.75
C LYS A 151 14.76 16.92 -9.03
N GLU A 152 13.71 16.11 -9.10
CA GLU A 152 12.37 16.54 -9.46
C GLU A 152 11.48 16.87 -8.23
N GLY A 153 11.99 16.72 -7.01
CA GLY A 153 11.22 16.90 -5.77
C GLY A 153 10.10 15.87 -5.59
N MET A 154 10.26 14.68 -6.17
CA MET A 154 9.36 13.54 -6.04
C MET A 154 9.68 12.78 -4.75
N GLY A 155 8.67 12.38 -3.97
CA GLY A 155 8.87 11.52 -2.80
C GLY A 155 9.40 10.14 -3.20
N LEU A 156 10.31 9.59 -2.41
CA LEU A 156 10.96 8.31 -2.66
C LEU A 156 10.63 7.32 -1.54
N HIS A 157 9.92 6.24 -1.89
CA HIS A 157 9.67 5.12 -0.99
C HIS A 157 10.34 3.87 -1.54
N PHE A 158 10.85 3.01 -0.66
CA PHE A 158 11.40 1.72 -1.00
C PHE A 158 10.52 0.60 -0.45
N TYR A 159 10.03 -0.25 -1.33
CA TYR A 159 9.46 -1.53 -0.96
C TYR A 159 10.59 -2.52 -0.63
N TYR A 160 10.42 -3.27 0.44
CA TYR A 160 11.35 -4.29 0.89
C TYR A 160 10.61 -5.52 1.42
N SER A 161 10.89 -6.70 0.88
CA SER A 161 10.27 -7.95 1.32
C SER A 161 10.88 -8.50 2.59
N HIS A 162 10.05 -8.84 3.58
CA HIS A 162 10.46 -9.62 4.75
C HIS A 162 10.69 -11.10 4.42
N LEU A 163 9.87 -11.67 3.54
CA LEU A 163 10.03 -13.04 3.11
C LEU A 163 11.07 -13.19 1.99
N ASP A 164 11.66 -14.39 1.88
CA ASP A 164 12.72 -14.68 0.92
C ASP A 164 12.63 -16.11 0.41
N TRP A 165 12.41 -16.27 -0.90
CA TRP A 165 12.31 -17.60 -1.52
C TRP A 165 13.66 -18.23 -1.89
N ARG A 166 14.77 -17.50 -1.67
CA ARG A 166 16.10 -17.93 -2.10
C ARG A 166 17.05 -18.24 -0.93
N ARG A 167 17.06 -17.41 0.09
CA ARG A 167 18.07 -17.50 1.15
C ARG A 167 17.89 -18.73 2.03
N PRO A 168 18.98 -19.51 2.28
CA PRO A 168 18.90 -20.72 3.08
C PRO A 168 18.57 -20.47 4.56
N ASP A 169 18.94 -19.29 5.09
CA ASP A 169 18.75 -18.90 6.49
C ASP A 169 17.36 -18.32 6.78
N TYR A 170 16.57 -17.96 5.75
CA TYR A 170 15.16 -17.62 5.94
C TYR A 170 14.34 -18.88 6.28
N PRO A 171 13.59 -18.90 7.40
CA PRO A 171 12.71 -20.02 7.74
C PRO A 171 11.67 -20.26 6.65
N LEU A 172 11.22 -21.49 6.51
CA LEU A 172 10.19 -21.82 5.53
C LEU A 172 8.83 -21.46 6.11
N GLY A 173 8.15 -20.49 5.47
CA GLY A 173 6.79 -20.09 5.77
C GLY A 173 5.75 -20.80 4.88
N ARG A 174 4.71 -20.09 4.49
CA ARG A 174 3.62 -20.60 3.62
C ARG A 174 4.03 -20.76 2.16
N THR A 175 5.08 -20.07 1.73
CA THR A 175 5.49 -19.97 0.32
C THR A 175 6.93 -20.39 0.11
N GLY A 176 7.36 -20.50 -1.14
CA GLY A 176 8.75 -20.89 -1.48
C GLY A 176 9.05 -22.37 -1.38
N HIS A 177 8.05 -23.25 -1.22
CA HIS A 177 8.24 -24.70 -1.05
C HIS A 177 8.82 -25.39 -2.29
N HIS A 178 8.62 -24.82 -3.46
CA HIS A 178 9.01 -25.41 -4.75
C HIS A 178 10.40 -25.00 -5.24
N THR A 179 11.00 -24.01 -4.59
CA THR A 179 12.25 -23.40 -5.09
C THR A 179 13.46 -24.33 -5.03
N GLY A 180 13.40 -25.40 -4.24
CA GLY A 180 14.52 -26.34 -4.05
C GLY A 180 15.71 -25.71 -3.34
N ARG A 181 15.53 -24.57 -2.67
CA ARG A 181 16.58 -23.93 -1.88
C ARG A 181 17.02 -24.84 -0.73
N GLU A 182 18.29 -24.84 -0.42
CA GLU A 182 18.78 -25.50 0.80
C GLU A 182 18.17 -24.78 2.02
N LEU A 183 17.66 -25.56 2.98
CA LEU A 183 17.10 -25.03 4.21
C LEU A 183 18.10 -25.17 5.35
N LYS A 184 18.62 -24.05 5.82
CA LYS A 184 19.46 -23.93 7.02
C LYS A 184 18.92 -22.75 7.86
N PRO A 185 17.69 -22.87 8.37
CA PRO A 185 16.99 -21.73 8.96
C PRO A 185 17.76 -21.17 10.15
N ASN A 186 18.05 -19.88 10.05
CA ASN A 186 18.65 -19.09 11.13
C ASN A 186 18.13 -17.65 11.00
N TYR A 187 17.01 -17.39 11.65
CA TYR A 187 16.37 -16.09 11.53
C TYR A 187 17.25 -14.93 12.01
N GLN A 188 18.12 -15.16 13.00
CA GLN A 188 19.04 -14.11 13.46
C GLN A 188 20.02 -13.69 12.34
N THR A 189 20.54 -14.62 11.57
CA THR A 189 21.43 -14.32 10.44
C THR A 189 20.66 -13.60 9.33
N TYR A 190 19.46 -14.08 9.02
CA TYR A 190 18.58 -13.44 8.04
C TYR A 190 18.16 -12.01 8.48
N PHE A 191 17.81 -11.86 9.74
CA PHE A 191 17.46 -10.55 10.31
C PHE A 191 18.63 -9.55 10.23
N ASN A 192 19.83 -10.00 10.54
CA ASN A 192 21.03 -9.18 10.40
C ASN A 192 21.28 -8.76 8.95
N PHE A 193 21.06 -9.68 8.00
CA PHE A 193 21.15 -9.40 6.57
C PHE A 193 20.13 -8.32 6.14
N MET A 194 18.86 -8.45 6.53
CA MET A 194 17.85 -7.44 6.22
C MET A 194 18.23 -6.07 6.78
N ASN A 195 18.66 -6.02 8.04
CA ASN A 195 19.04 -4.76 8.70
C ASN A 195 20.28 -4.11 8.06
N ALA A 196 21.23 -4.91 7.58
CA ALA A 196 22.38 -4.39 6.83
C ALA A 196 21.94 -3.80 5.48
N GLN A 197 21.05 -4.48 4.74
CA GLN A 197 20.48 -3.96 3.50
C GLN A 197 19.64 -2.68 3.72
N LEU A 198 18.80 -2.66 4.76
CA LEU A 198 18.03 -1.45 5.11
C LEU A 198 18.96 -0.28 5.48
N THR A 199 20.07 -0.58 6.17
CA THR A 199 21.08 0.44 6.47
C THR A 199 21.69 1.02 5.19
N GLU A 200 22.04 0.17 4.22
CA GLU A 200 22.53 0.64 2.90
C GLU A 200 21.51 1.55 2.22
N LEU A 201 20.24 1.10 2.14
CA LEU A 201 19.17 1.86 1.49
C LEU A 201 18.92 3.22 2.16
N LEU A 202 19.03 3.30 3.48
CA LEU A 202 18.78 4.52 4.24
C LEU A 202 20.01 5.43 4.40
N THR A 203 21.21 4.98 3.99
CA THR A 203 22.45 5.80 4.14
C THR A 203 23.08 6.19 2.82
N ASN A 204 22.85 5.43 1.73
CA ASN A 204 23.57 5.61 0.47
C ASN A 204 22.76 6.32 -0.62
N TYR A 205 21.46 6.49 -0.44
CA TYR A 205 20.52 6.96 -1.47
C TYR A 205 19.88 8.31 -1.14
N GLY A 206 20.47 9.06 -0.19
CA GLY A 206 19.93 10.35 0.24
C GLY A 206 18.67 10.22 1.08
N LYS A 207 17.75 11.18 0.93
CA LYS A 207 16.50 11.17 1.68
C LYS A 207 15.56 10.08 1.16
N VAL A 208 15.11 9.20 2.04
CA VAL A 208 14.06 8.20 1.80
C VAL A 208 12.84 8.60 2.60
N ASP A 209 11.69 8.77 1.94
CA ASP A 209 10.47 9.25 2.60
C ASP A 209 9.70 8.12 3.29
N ALA A 210 9.81 6.86 2.82
CA ALA A 210 9.22 5.71 3.51
C ALA A 210 9.90 4.38 3.15
N ILE A 211 9.81 3.42 4.06
CA ILE A 211 10.00 1.99 3.79
C ILE A 211 8.62 1.31 3.80
N TRP A 212 8.33 0.58 2.75
CA TRP A 212 7.12 -0.19 2.53
C TRP A 212 7.45 -1.69 2.64
N PHE A 213 7.09 -2.31 3.75
CA PHE A 213 7.35 -3.73 3.99
C PHE A 213 6.23 -4.61 3.46
N ASP A 214 6.61 -5.84 3.09
CA ASP A 214 5.71 -6.90 2.66
C ASP A 214 6.21 -8.28 3.09
N GLY A 215 5.33 -9.29 3.03
CA GLY A 215 5.71 -10.67 3.30
C GLY A 215 5.60 -11.11 4.76
N TYR A 216 5.17 -10.23 5.67
CA TYR A 216 4.92 -10.59 7.08
C TYR A 216 3.94 -11.77 7.22
N TRP A 217 2.95 -11.84 6.35
CA TRP A 217 1.89 -12.85 6.30
C TRP A 217 2.40 -14.27 5.96
N ASP A 218 3.66 -14.45 5.54
CA ASP A 218 4.21 -15.77 5.18
C ASP A 218 4.25 -16.75 6.35
N HIS A 219 4.24 -16.24 7.59
CA HIS A 219 4.22 -17.01 8.83
C HIS A 219 2.94 -16.84 9.67
N ASP A 220 1.85 -16.32 9.11
CA ASP A 220 0.60 -16.04 9.83
C ASP A 220 -0.19 -17.31 10.23
N GLN A 221 0.14 -18.47 9.64
CA GLN A 221 -0.46 -19.78 9.93
C GLN A 221 0.44 -20.71 10.74
N ASP A 222 1.57 -20.24 11.22
CA ASP A 222 2.45 -21.01 12.06
C ASP A 222 1.78 -21.36 13.39
N SER A 223 1.96 -22.61 13.84
CA SER A 223 1.38 -23.07 15.11
C SER A 223 1.91 -22.32 16.34
N VAL A 224 3.11 -21.75 16.23
CA VAL A 224 3.72 -20.83 17.18
C VAL A 224 3.92 -19.50 16.47
N PRO A 225 3.41 -18.38 17.00
CA PRO A 225 3.57 -17.08 16.38
C PRO A 225 5.04 -16.78 16.07
N PHE A 226 5.31 -16.44 14.81
CA PHE A 226 6.65 -16.11 14.37
C PHE A 226 7.03 -14.70 14.83
N ASP A 227 8.16 -14.56 15.53
CA ASP A 227 8.65 -13.26 15.97
C ASP A 227 9.49 -12.60 14.85
N TRP A 228 8.88 -11.74 14.08
CA TRP A 228 9.52 -10.96 13.02
C TRP A 228 10.48 -9.89 13.54
N ARG A 229 10.45 -9.57 14.83
CA ARG A 229 11.24 -8.50 15.45
C ARG A 229 11.09 -7.14 14.73
N VAL A 230 9.90 -6.88 14.20
CA VAL A 230 9.62 -5.67 13.40
C VAL A 230 9.92 -4.39 14.17
N ARG A 231 9.70 -4.38 15.48
CA ARG A 231 9.97 -3.21 16.30
C ARG A 231 11.44 -2.78 16.23
N GLU A 232 12.37 -3.73 16.26
CA GLU A 232 13.80 -3.43 16.15
C GLU A 232 14.18 -2.86 14.77
N GLN A 233 13.50 -3.32 13.70
CA GLN A 233 13.68 -2.78 12.35
C GLN A 233 13.09 -1.37 12.21
N TYR A 234 11.92 -1.13 12.77
CA TYR A 234 11.30 0.19 12.76
C TYR A 234 12.14 1.21 13.54
N ASP A 235 12.66 0.81 14.70
CA ASP A 235 13.59 1.64 15.50
C ASP A 235 14.90 1.90 14.75
N LEU A 236 15.41 0.95 13.96
CA LEU A 236 16.57 1.15 13.07
C LEU A 236 16.29 2.22 12.03
N ILE A 237 15.15 2.13 11.34
CA ILE A 237 14.75 3.08 10.29
C ILE A 237 14.63 4.49 10.88
N HIS A 238 13.88 4.65 11.97
CA HIS A 238 13.66 5.95 12.60
C HIS A 238 14.96 6.55 13.20
N ARG A 239 15.89 5.71 13.61
CA ARG A 239 17.22 6.17 14.07
C ARG A 239 18.08 6.66 12.92
N LEU A 240 18.04 5.99 11.77
CA LEU A 240 18.83 6.37 10.60
C LEU A 240 18.25 7.58 9.88
N GLN A 241 16.94 7.63 9.72
CA GLN A 241 16.20 8.74 9.13
C GLN A 241 14.92 9.02 9.92
N PRO A 242 14.91 9.94 10.89
CA PRO A 242 13.75 10.19 11.75
C PRO A 242 12.45 10.58 11.02
N ALA A 243 12.55 11.16 9.83
CA ALA A 243 11.43 11.51 8.98
C ALA A 243 10.98 10.39 8.01
N CYS A 244 11.73 9.28 7.91
CA CYS A 244 11.34 8.15 7.09
C CYS A 244 10.16 7.42 7.72
N LEU A 245 9.09 7.27 6.96
CA LEU A 245 7.87 6.61 7.42
C LEU A 245 7.98 5.10 7.24
N VAL A 246 7.27 4.35 8.10
CA VAL A 246 7.19 2.89 8.01
C VAL A 246 5.75 2.48 7.75
N GLY A 247 5.55 1.72 6.67
CA GLY A 247 4.32 0.98 6.39
C GLY A 247 4.62 -0.50 6.22
N ASN A 248 3.72 -1.38 6.67
CA ASN A 248 3.89 -2.81 6.53
C ASN A 248 2.58 -3.48 6.07
N ASN A 249 2.65 -4.17 4.94
CA ASN A 249 1.52 -4.87 4.33
C ASN A 249 1.28 -6.24 5.00
N HIS A 250 1.05 -6.23 6.30
CA HIS A 250 0.83 -7.45 7.09
C HIS A 250 -0.64 -7.85 7.21
N HIS A 251 -1.56 -7.02 6.70
CA HIS A 251 -3.01 -7.24 6.74
C HIS A 251 -3.60 -7.31 8.17
N LEU A 252 -2.94 -6.70 9.14
CA LEU A 252 -3.33 -6.63 10.55
C LEU A 252 -3.54 -5.17 10.97
N PRO A 253 -4.12 -4.91 12.16
CA PRO A 253 -4.11 -3.56 12.73
C PRO A 253 -2.68 -3.02 12.87
N PRO A 254 -2.48 -1.69 12.76
CA PRO A 254 -1.15 -1.10 12.85
C PRO A 254 -0.39 -1.48 14.12
N MET A 255 0.89 -1.79 13.97
CA MET A 255 1.79 -2.12 15.08
C MET A 255 2.55 -0.89 15.57
N ALA A 256 3.06 -0.95 16.79
CA ALA A 256 3.85 0.14 17.36
C ALA A 256 5.12 0.40 16.52
N GLY A 257 5.29 1.63 16.07
CA GLY A 257 6.40 2.05 15.18
C GLY A 257 6.00 2.19 13.73
N GLU A 258 4.79 1.80 13.34
CA GLU A 258 4.27 2.09 12.01
C GLU A 258 3.74 3.52 11.92
N ASP A 259 3.91 4.10 10.75
CA ASP A 259 3.58 5.47 10.42
C ASP A 259 2.48 5.59 9.38
N ILE A 260 2.22 4.51 8.64
CA ILE A 260 1.23 4.42 7.56
C ILE A 260 0.45 3.11 7.74
N GLN A 261 -0.87 3.17 7.72
CA GLN A 261 -1.69 1.97 7.59
C GLN A 261 -1.93 1.68 6.11
N LEU A 262 -1.60 0.46 5.69
CA LEU A 262 -1.69 0.00 4.31
C LEU A 262 -2.94 -0.85 4.07
N PHE A 263 -3.52 -0.69 2.88
CA PHE A 263 -4.65 -1.48 2.39
C PHE A 263 -4.31 -2.00 1.00
N GLU A 264 -4.29 -3.32 0.84
CA GLU A 264 -4.03 -3.92 -0.46
C GLU A 264 -5.33 -4.13 -1.23
N ARG A 265 -5.42 -3.52 -2.41
CA ARG A 265 -6.53 -3.60 -3.37
C ARG A 265 -7.87 -3.03 -2.89
N ASP A 266 -8.04 -2.79 -1.60
CA ASP A 266 -9.27 -2.26 -1.01
C ASP A 266 -9.10 -0.78 -0.62
N VAL A 267 -10.18 -0.02 -0.68
CA VAL A 267 -10.25 1.31 -0.10
C VAL A 267 -10.46 1.18 1.42
N PRO A 268 -9.90 2.06 2.26
CA PRO A 268 -10.05 1.94 3.72
C PRO A 268 -11.50 1.77 4.17
N GLY A 269 -11.75 0.73 4.95
CA GLY A 269 -13.08 0.33 5.42
C GLY A 269 -13.85 -0.60 4.48
N GLU A 270 -13.24 -1.03 3.38
CA GLU A 270 -13.74 -2.08 2.48
C GLU A 270 -12.88 -3.34 2.61
N ASN A 271 -13.42 -4.50 2.21
CA ASN A 271 -12.72 -5.78 2.19
C ASN A 271 -13.20 -6.67 1.04
N GLU A 272 -13.30 -6.09 -0.17
CA GLU A 272 -13.72 -6.83 -1.37
C GLU A 272 -12.62 -7.77 -1.87
N ALA A 273 -11.36 -7.38 -1.72
CA ALA A 273 -10.21 -8.20 -2.07
C ALA A 273 -9.91 -9.29 -1.03
N GLY A 274 -10.42 -9.15 0.20
CA GLY A 274 -10.29 -10.13 1.26
C GLY A 274 -9.01 -10.04 2.09
N TYR A 275 -8.20 -8.99 1.90
CA TYR A 275 -6.94 -8.81 2.65
C TYR A 275 -7.10 -7.98 3.92
N SER A 276 -8.11 -7.11 4.00
CA SER A 276 -8.26 -6.18 5.13
C SER A 276 -8.94 -6.80 6.35
N GLY A 277 -9.64 -7.92 6.19
CA GLY A 277 -10.35 -8.58 7.28
C GLY A 277 -11.32 -7.66 8.02
N GLU A 278 -11.38 -7.78 9.34
CA GLU A 278 -12.12 -6.89 10.25
C GLU A 278 -11.25 -5.75 10.80
N ASN A 279 -10.12 -5.47 10.16
CA ASN A 279 -9.19 -4.44 10.62
C ASN A 279 -9.85 -3.05 10.58
N GLY A 280 -9.88 -2.39 11.70
CA GLY A 280 -10.36 -1.02 11.80
C GLY A 280 -9.47 -0.06 11.01
N VAL A 281 -10.05 1.05 10.58
CA VAL A 281 -9.30 2.14 9.95
C VAL A 281 -8.72 3.03 11.05
N SER A 282 -7.41 3.29 11.01
CA SER A 282 -6.75 4.17 11.97
C SER A 282 -7.27 5.61 11.85
N GLU A 283 -7.56 6.21 12.99
CA GLU A 283 -7.94 7.63 13.07
C GLU A 283 -6.72 8.56 13.19
N THR A 284 -5.53 8.00 13.40
CA THR A 284 -4.32 8.78 13.74
C THR A 284 -3.18 8.63 12.75
N LEU A 285 -3.14 7.53 12.01
CA LEU A 285 -2.13 7.29 10.98
C LEU A 285 -2.62 7.74 9.59
N PRO A 286 -1.73 8.25 8.75
CA PRO A 286 -1.98 8.31 7.32
C PRO A 286 -2.37 6.96 6.75
N LEU A 287 -3.24 6.96 5.76
CA LEU A 287 -3.76 5.76 5.10
C LEU A 287 -3.24 5.70 3.67
N GLU A 288 -2.92 4.51 3.20
CA GLU A 288 -2.55 4.28 1.80
C GLU A 288 -3.21 3.02 1.28
N THR A 289 -3.77 3.11 0.08
CA THR A 289 -4.30 1.99 -0.68
C THR A 289 -3.42 1.73 -1.88
N CYS A 290 -2.88 0.52 -2.04
CA CYS A 290 -2.21 0.13 -3.27
C CYS A 290 -3.15 -0.64 -4.20
N GLN A 291 -3.08 -0.35 -5.51
CA GLN A 291 -3.95 -0.96 -6.51
C GLN A 291 -3.23 -1.08 -7.85
N THR A 292 -3.57 -2.12 -8.63
CA THR A 292 -3.02 -2.36 -9.97
C THR A 292 -3.86 -1.68 -11.06
N MET A 293 -3.21 -1.28 -12.16
CA MET A 293 -3.92 -0.82 -13.37
C MET A 293 -4.58 -1.97 -14.13
N ASN A 294 -3.99 -3.16 -14.06
CA ASN A 294 -4.43 -4.42 -14.67
C ASN A 294 -4.61 -5.50 -13.60
N GLY A 295 -4.33 -6.77 -13.84
CA GLY A 295 -4.49 -7.86 -12.88
C GLY A 295 -3.27 -8.08 -11.99
N MET A 296 -2.05 -7.95 -12.56
CA MET A 296 -0.78 -8.30 -11.90
C MET A 296 -0.03 -7.07 -11.39
N TRP A 297 0.86 -7.27 -10.40
CA TRP A 297 1.77 -6.22 -9.96
C TRP A 297 2.97 -6.09 -10.90
N GLY A 298 3.71 -7.16 -11.15
CA GLY A 298 4.80 -7.22 -12.12
C GLY A 298 4.32 -7.39 -13.55
N TYR A 299 5.20 -7.12 -14.52
CA TYR A 299 4.88 -7.25 -15.95
C TYR A 299 4.44 -8.68 -16.31
N LYS A 300 3.27 -8.77 -16.96
CA LYS A 300 2.75 -10.01 -17.52
C LYS A 300 2.22 -9.74 -18.92
N VAL A 301 2.83 -10.39 -19.93
CA VAL A 301 2.51 -10.15 -21.35
C VAL A 301 1.06 -10.49 -21.70
N ALA A 302 0.47 -11.49 -21.04
CA ALA A 302 -0.92 -11.88 -21.27
C ALA A 302 -1.95 -10.99 -20.55
N ASP A 303 -1.53 -10.13 -19.60
CA ASP A 303 -2.41 -9.30 -18.80
C ASP A 303 -2.58 -7.90 -19.42
N GLN A 304 -3.39 -7.84 -20.47
CA GLN A 304 -3.64 -6.61 -21.24
C GLN A 304 -4.98 -5.93 -20.87
N HIS A 305 -5.67 -6.42 -19.84
CA HIS A 305 -6.94 -5.86 -19.41
C HIS A 305 -6.74 -4.71 -18.41
N TYR A 306 -6.31 -3.57 -18.92
CA TYR A 306 -6.14 -2.36 -18.11
C TYR A 306 -7.49 -1.71 -17.77
N LYS A 307 -7.63 -1.28 -16.54
CA LYS A 307 -8.73 -0.42 -16.11
C LYS A 307 -8.76 0.86 -16.96
N SER A 308 -9.95 1.36 -17.25
CA SER A 308 -10.09 2.65 -17.96
C SER A 308 -9.61 3.82 -17.09
N ALA A 309 -9.20 4.91 -17.69
CA ALA A 309 -8.87 6.13 -16.95
C ALA A 309 -10.04 6.60 -16.07
N THR A 310 -11.26 6.47 -16.56
CA THR A 310 -12.49 6.74 -15.76
C THR A 310 -12.50 5.92 -14.48
N THR A 311 -12.23 4.61 -14.56
CA THR A 311 -12.18 3.74 -13.38
C THR A 311 -11.08 4.16 -12.41
N LEU A 312 -9.89 4.50 -12.93
CA LEU A 312 -8.74 4.91 -12.12
C LEU A 312 -8.94 6.27 -11.44
N ILE A 313 -9.55 7.24 -12.15
CA ILE A 313 -9.90 8.56 -11.60
C ILE A 313 -10.96 8.41 -10.50
N ARG A 314 -12.00 7.60 -10.74
CA ARG A 314 -13.03 7.32 -9.72
C ARG A 314 -12.44 6.64 -8.48
N LEU A 315 -11.51 5.71 -8.67
CA LEU A 315 -10.80 5.07 -7.57
C LEU A 315 -9.99 6.11 -6.76
N LEU A 316 -9.28 7.03 -7.44
CA LEU A 316 -8.55 8.10 -6.77
C LEU A 316 -9.48 9.00 -5.94
N ALA A 317 -10.62 9.41 -6.49
CA ALA A 317 -11.61 10.20 -5.77
C ALA A 317 -12.21 9.45 -4.56
N ARG A 318 -12.55 8.16 -4.72
CA ARG A 318 -13.03 7.30 -3.61
C ARG A 318 -11.96 7.18 -2.52
N THR A 319 -10.71 6.92 -2.90
CA THR A 319 -9.59 6.80 -1.95
C THR A 319 -9.36 8.13 -1.21
N ALA A 320 -9.35 9.26 -1.92
CA ALA A 320 -9.21 10.58 -1.32
C ALA A 320 -10.38 10.91 -0.36
N SER A 321 -11.61 10.50 -0.68
CA SER A 321 -12.78 10.69 0.19
C SER A 321 -12.71 9.91 1.52
N LYS A 322 -11.85 8.90 1.59
CA LYS A 322 -11.52 8.17 2.83
C LYS A 322 -10.28 8.74 3.55
N GLY A 323 -9.72 9.83 3.05
CA GLY A 323 -8.51 10.43 3.60
C GLY A 323 -7.22 9.67 3.26
N ALA A 324 -7.27 8.72 2.33
CA ALA A 324 -6.14 7.86 1.98
C ALA A 324 -5.40 8.35 0.73
N ASN A 325 -4.15 7.92 0.58
CA ASN A 325 -3.38 8.03 -0.63
C ASN A 325 -3.61 6.81 -1.53
N LEU A 326 -3.69 7.01 -2.83
CA LEU A 326 -3.70 5.95 -3.83
C LEU A 326 -2.28 5.73 -4.35
N LEU A 327 -1.74 4.53 -4.14
CA LEU A 327 -0.48 4.06 -4.70
C LEU A 327 -0.78 3.14 -5.89
N MET A 328 -0.69 3.70 -7.11
CA MET A 328 -1.08 3.02 -8.36
C MET A 328 0.09 2.27 -8.97
N ASN A 329 -0.06 0.96 -9.14
CA ASN A 329 1.02 0.10 -9.60
C ASN A 329 1.16 0.05 -11.11
N ILE A 330 2.42 0.02 -11.54
CA ILE A 330 2.89 -0.30 -12.88
C ILE A 330 3.94 -1.41 -12.79
N GLY A 331 3.84 -2.41 -13.66
CA GLY A 331 4.88 -3.42 -13.87
C GLY A 331 5.71 -3.06 -15.10
N PRO A 332 6.91 -2.47 -14.98
CA PRO A 332 7.77 -2.15 -16.12
C PRO A 332 8.21 -3.40 -16.88
N GLN A 333 8.45 -3.24 -18.17
CA GLN A 333 8.91 -4.28 -19.09
C GLN A 333 10.38 -4.65 -18.83
N PRO A 334 10.84 -5.82 -19.28
CA PRO A 334 12.21 -6.26 -19.01
C PRO A 334 13.29 -5.39 -19.68
N ASP A 335 12.95 -4.68 -20.73
CA ASP A 335 13.84 -3.73 -21.42
C ASP A 335 13.97 -2.37 -20.71
N GLY A 336 13.12 -2.11 -19.69
CA GLY A 336 13.09 -0.86 -18.97
C GLY A 336 12.02 0.14 -19.45
N ASN A 337 11.23 -0.23 -20.47
CA ASN A 337 10.10 0.59 -20.89
C ASN A 337 8.90 0.44 -19.93
N LEU A 338 8.14 1.50 -19.78
CA LEU A 338 6.82 1.43 -19.17
C LEU A 338 5.81 0.89 -20.19
N PRO A 339 4.87 0.00 -19.81
CA PRO A 339 3.83 -0.46 -20.74
C PRO A 339 3.05 0.72 -21.33
N LYS A 340 2.92 0.75 -22.65
CA LYS A 340 2.29 1.86 -23.38
C LYS A 340 0.91 2.22 -22.84
N THR A 341 0.06 1.22 -22.60
CA THR A 341 -1.29 1.44 -22.06
C THR A 341 -1.25 2.07 -20.67
N ALA A 342 -0.29 1.69 -19.80
CA ALA A 342 -0.13 2.31 -18.49
C ALA A 342 0.21 3.80 -18.63
N VAL A 343 1.14 4.16 -19.55
CA VAL A 343 1.51 5.56 -19.83
C VAL A 343 0.32 6.35 -20.36
N GLU A 344 -0.48 5.79 -21.28
CA GLU A 344 -1.72 6.40 -21.77
C GLU A 344 -2.69 6.70 -20.63
N ARG A 345 -2.94 5.74 -19.72
CA ARG A 345 -3.79 5.95 -18.54
C ARG A 345 -3.26 7.02 -17.61
N LEU A 346 -1.95 7.06 -17.38
CA LEU A 346 -1.31 8.11 -16.58
C LEU A 346 -1.50 9.49 -17.22
N HIS A 347 -1.36 9.60 -18.53
CA HIS A 347 -1.58 10.86 -19.23
C HIS A 347 -3.03 11.37 -19.10
N GLU A 348 -4.01 10.46 -19.23
CA GLU A 348 -5.43 10.77 -19.07
C GLU A 348 -5.73 11.21 -17.61
N MET A 349 -5.19 10.50 -16.60
CA MET A 349 -5.30 10.88 -15.19
C MET A 349 -4.67 12.26 -14.93
N GLY A 350 -3.47 12.50 -15.48
CA GLY A 350 -2.77 13.78 -15.36
C GLY A 350 -3.55 14.95 -15.95
N THR A 351 -4.19 14.72 -17.09
CA THR A 351 -5.07 15.72 -17.73
C THR A 351 -6.24 16.08 -16.83
N TRP A 352 -6.91 15.07 -16.23
CA TRP A 352 -7.99 15.30 -15.28
C TRP A 352 -7.49 16.00 -14.01
N LEU A 353 -6.36 15.60 -13.44
CA LEU A 353 -5.77 16.17 -12.22
C LEU A 353 -5.30 17.62 -12.39
N LYS A 354 -4.86 18.03 -13.59
CA LYS A 354 -4.56 19.45 -13.87
C LYS A 354 -5.76 20.35 -13.69
N ALA A 355 -6.96 19.86 -13.99
CA ALA A 355 -8.20 20.63 -13.88
C ALA A 355 -8.88 20.48 -12.50
N ASN A 356 -8.70 19.33 -11.84
CA ASN A 356 -9.47 18.97 -10.63
C ASN A 356 -8.61 18.73 -9.39
N GLY A 357 -7.28 18.87 -9.46
CA GLY A 357 -6.36 18.49 -8.40
C GLY A 357 -6.58 19.19 -7.06
N GLU A 358 -7.18 20.40 -7.05
CA GLU A 358 -7.53 21.08 -5.79
C GLU A 358 -8.58 20.33 -4.97
N ALA A 359 -9.38 19.46 -5.61
CA ALA A 359 -10.36 18.60 -4.95
C ALA A 359 -9.75 17.30 -4.40
N ILE A 360 -8.47 17.03 -4.71
CA ILE A 360 -7.75 15.82 -4.34
C ILE A 360 -6.63 16.13 -3.35
N TYR A 361 -5.64 16.94 -3.78
CA TYR A 361 -4.43 17.18 -2.97
C TYR A 361 -4.70 18.06 -1.76
N GLY A 362 -4.12 17.70 -0.61
CA GLY A 362 -4.25 18.48 0.62
C GLY A 362 -5.68 18.56 1.15
N THR A 363 -6.55 17.62 0.77
CA THR A 363 -7.92 17.56 1.27
C THR A 363 -8.06 16.53 2.38
N ASP A 364 -9.02 16.70 3.27
CA ASP A 364 -9.48 15.67 4.20
C ASP A 364 -10.59 14.85 3.53
N GLY A 365 -10.68 13.56 3.88
CA GLY A 365 -11.83 12.72 3.54
C GLY A 365 -13.08 13.16 4.30
N VAL A 366 -14.23 13.10 3.65
CA VAL A 366 -15.51 13.45 4.27
C VAL A 366 -16.57 12.41 3.92
N THR A 367 -17.26 11.90 4.94
CA THR A 367 -18.38 10.98 4.72
C THR A 367 -19.54 11.70 4.05
N TYR A 368 -19.96 11.18 2.90
CA TYR A 368 -21.18 11.67 2.25
C TYR A 368 -22.42 11.11 2.97
N PRO A 369 -23.42 11.97 3.32
CA PRO A 369 -24.50 11.57 4.23
C PRO A 369 -25.37 10.40 3.75
N GLN A 370 -25.54 10.26 2.44
CA GLN A 370 -26.38 9.20 1.87
C GLN A 370 -25.59 7.92 1.56
N GLY A 371 -24.27 7.96 1.71
CA GLY A 371 -23.40 6.84 1.35
C GLY A 371 -23.43 6.48 -0.15
N GLY A 372 -22.94 5.29 -0.47
CA GLY A 372 -22.96 4.73 -1.83
C GLY A 372 -21.81 5.22 -2.72
N ASP A 373 -21.74 4.61 -3.93
CA ASP A 373 -20.62 4.80 -4.86
C ASP A 373 -20.85 5.88 -5.92
N SER A 374 -22.00 6.56 -5.87
CA SER A 374 -22.37 7.56 -6.89
C SER A 374 -21.79 8.93 -6.60
N ILE A 375 -21.65 9.27 -5.32
CA ILE A 375 -21.14 10.57 -4.84
C ILE A 375 -20.22 10.31 -3.66
N VAL A 376 -19.02 10.88 -3.72
CA VAL A 376 -18.10 10.93 -2.59
C VAL A 376 -17.66 12.38 -2.34
N SER A 377 -17.04 12.67 -1.20
CA SER A 377 -16.69 14.07 -0.89
C SER A 377 -15.34 14.20 -0.20
N THR A 378 -14.66 15.29 -0.52
CA THR A 378 -13.42 15.74 0.11
C THR A 378 -13.59 17.17 0.62
N ARG A 379 -12.65 17.65 1.44
CA ARG A 379 -12.71 18.99 2.03
C ARG A 379 -11.31 19.57 2.19
N ASN A 380 -11.19 20.85 1.86
CA ASN A 380 -10.04 21.67 2.26
C ASN A 380 -10.52 22.88 3.07
N GLY A 381 -10.26 22.88 4.37
CA GLY A 381 -10.77 23.90 5.29
C GLY A 381 -12.30 23.99 5.30
N GLN A 382 -12.87 25.10 4.81
CA GLN A 382 -14.32 25.31 4.72
C GLN A 382 -14.90 25.00 3.33
N THR A 383 -14.06 24.67 2.36
CA THR A 383 -14.45 24.32 0.99
C THR A 383 -14.64 22.82 0.87
N PHE A 384 -15.80 22.41 0.39
CA PHE A 384 -16.13 21.00 0.13
C PHE A 384 -16.13 20.74 -1.37
N TYR A 385 -15.72 19.54 -1.75
CA TYR A 385 -15.78 19.08 -3.13
C TYR A 385 -16.64 17.83 -3.18
N MET A 386 -17.70 17.89 -4.01
CA MET A 386 -18.58 16.77 -4.27
C MET A 386 -18.15 16.11 -5.57
N HIS A 387 -17.67 14.90 -5.49
CA HIS A 387 -17.25 14.09 -6.62
C HIS A 387 -18.41 13.24 -7.09
N ILE A 388 -18.91 13.49 -8.28
CA ILE A 388 -20.04 12.76 -8.87
C ILE A 388 -19.47 11.72 -9.84
N LEU A 389 -19.54 10.46 -9.42
CA LEU A 389 -18.91 9.33 -10.09
C LEU A 389 -19.84 8.57 -11.03
N LYS A 390 -21.13 8.93 -11.08
CA LYS A 390 -22.12 8.35 -12.01
C LYS A 390 -22.84 9.44 -12.82
N ASN A 391 -23.06 9.15 -14.10
CA ASN A 391 -23.58 10.12 -15.05
C ASN A 391 -25.09 10.35 -14.95
N ASP A 392 -25.82 9.50 -14.21
CA ASP A 392 -27.26 9.59 -13.96
C ASP A 392 -27.64 10.44 -12.74
N VAL A 393 -26.65 10.99 -12.02
CA VAL A 393 -26.88 11.87 -10.89
C VAL A 393 -27.30 13.25 -11.37
N THR A 394 -28.53 13.67 -11.02
CA THR A 394 -29.10 14.96 -11.40
C THR A 394 -29.25 15.94 -10.21
N ARG A 395 -29.01 15.44 -8.99
CA ARG A 395 -29.13 16.21 -7.75
C ARG A 395 -28.28 15.64 -6.62
N ILE A 396 -27.92 16.47 -5.68
CA ILE A 396 -27.39 16.10 -4.36
C ILE A 396 -28.47 16.43 -3.34
N ASP A 397 -28.97 15.43 -2.63
CA ASP A 397 -30.10 15.61 -1.71
C ASP A 397 -29.71 16.27 -0.38
N GLU A 398 -28.47 16.01 0.06
CA GLU A 398 -27.95 16.56 1.32
C GLU A 398 -26.45 16.83 1.22
N LEU A 399 -26.01 18.01 1.64
CA LEU A 399 -24.59 18.34 1.74
C LEU A 399 -23.98 17.72 3.01
N PRO A 400 -22.67 17.38 2.99
CA PRO A 400 -21.98 16.85 4.15
C PRO A 400 -22.09 17.73 5.39
N ALA A 401 -21.97 17.11 6.56
CA ALA A 401 -21.98 17.82 7.84
C ALA A 401 -20.88 18.90 7.86
N GLY A 402 -21.22 20.07 8.38
CA GLY A 402 -20.33 21.24 8.42
C GLY A 402 -20.24 22.04 7.12
N CYS A 403 -20.78 21.56 6.01
CA CYS A 403 -20.82 22.30 4.76
C CYS A 403 -21.83 23.46 4.86
N LYS A 404 -21.33 24.70 4.79
CA LYS A 404 -22.24 25.89 4.88
C LYS A 404 -23.10 26.09 3.63
N GLY A 405 -22.62 25.61 2.46
CA GLY A 405 -23.35 25.63 1.18
C GLY A 405 -23.90 27.00 0.84
N LYS A 406 -23.03 27.99 0.71
CA LYS A 406 -23.41 29.32 0.30
C LYS A 406 -23.43 29.50 -1.21
N GLU A 407 -22.47 28.87 -1.86
CA GLU A 407 -22.29 28.83 -3.31
C GLU A 407 -21.88 27.45 -3.75
N ALA A 408 -22.37 26.97 -4.89
CA ALA A 408 -21.96 25.73 -5.53
C ALA A 408 -21.63 26.04 -6.99
N VAL A 409 -20.43 25.58 -7.42
CA VAL A 409 -19.98 25.78 -8.80
C VAL A 409 -19.36 24.49 -9.34
N VAL A 410 -19.54 24.22 -10.62
CA VAL A 410 -18.81 23.16 -11.32
C VAL A 410 -17.34 23.57 -11.40
N LEU A 411 -16.44 22.73 -10.86
CA LEU A 411 -15.04 23.10 -10.66
C LEU A 411 -14.34 23.49 -11.96
N THR A 412 -14.60 22.78 -13.04
CA THR A 412 -13.90 22.97 -14.32
C THR A 412 -14.47 24.09 -15.19
N THR A 413 -15.77 24.43 -15.06
CA THR A 413 -16.45 25.41 -15.91
C THR A 413 -16.80 26.70 -15.17
N GLY A 414 -16.84 26.68 -13.85
CA GLY A 414 -17.35 27.80 -13.04
C GLY A 414 -18.86 27.99 -13.11
N GLU A 415 -19.58 27.06 -13.74
CA GLU A 415 -21.05 27.10 -13.81
C GLU A 415 -21.64 27.07 -12.41
N LYS A 416 -22.55 28.03 -12.11
CA LYS A 416 -23.22 28.10 -10.81
C LYS A 416 -24.43 27.18 -10.76
N LEU A 417 -24.48 26.38 -9.70
CA LEU A 417 -25.55 25.44 -9.44
C LEU A 417 -26.45 25.95 -8.33
N ARG A 418 -27.75 25.62 -8.44
CA ARG A 418 -28.76 26.09 -7.49
C ARG A 418 -28.72 25.28 -6.20
N ILE A 419 -28.47 25.97 -5.07
CA ILE A 419 -28.64 25.44 -3.73
C ILE A 419 -30.05 25.71 -3.23
N LYS A 420 -30.75 24.68 -2.74
CA LYS A 420 -32.02 24.78 -2.05
C LYS A 420 -31.90 24.34 -0.60
N LYS A 421 -32.74 24.93 0.26
CA LYS A 421 -32.91 24.48 1.64
C LYS A 421 -34.29 23.85 1.80
N VAL A 422 -34.34 22.56 2.08
CA VAL A 422 -35.59 21.80 2.27
C VAL A 422 -35.54 21.11 3.62
N LYS A 423 -36.49 21.36 4.50
CA LYS A 423 -36.58 20.76 5.85
C LYS A 423 -35.28 20.85 6.65
N GLY A 424 -34.56 21.97 6.56
CA GLY A 424 -33.31 22.21 7.26
C GLY A 424 -32.06 21.67 6.55
N LYS A 425 -32.18 20.77 5.57
CA LYS A 425 -31.10 20.23 4.76
C LYS A 425 -30.85 21.08 3.52
N LYS A 426 -29.58 21.14 3.06
CA LYS A 426 -29.19 21.79 1.81
C LYS A 426 -28.98 20.78 0.73
N SER A 427 -29.55 21.02 -0.45
CA SER A 427 -29.46 20.20 -1.65
C SER A 427 -28.91 21.01 -2.82
N ILE A 428 -28.33 20.34 -3.81
CA ILE A 428 -27.95 20.94 -5.08
C ILE A 428 -28.79 20.30 -6.18
N GLU A 429 -29.37 21.12 -7.05
CA GLU A 429 -30.20 20.69 -8.17
C GLU A 429 -29.68 21.23 -9.51
N GLY A 430 -30.18 20.61 -10.60
CA GLY A 430 -29.79 20.99 -11.95
C GLY A 430 -28.42 20.50 -12.37
N ILE A 431 -27.95 19.40 -11.77
CA ILE A 431 -26.70 18.78 -12.14
C ILE A 431 -26.88 18.07 -13.49
N SER A 432 -25.99 18.36 -14.43
CA SER A 432 -25.94 17.71 -15.73
C SER A 432 -24.52 17.18 -15.97
N VAL A 433 -24.32 15.90 -15.65
CA VAL A 433 -23.01 15.25 -15.80
C VAL A 433 -22.80 14.89 -17.27
N PRO A 434 -21.73 15.36 -17.93
CA PRO A 434 -21.42 14.96 -19.30
C PRO A 434 -21.21 13.45 -19.42
N LYS A 435 -21.64 12.85 -20.53
CA LYS A 435 -21.62 11.39 -20.72
C LYS A 435 -20.25 10.75 -20.56
N GLU A 436 -19.20 11.43 -21.03
CA GLU A 436 -17.81 10.94 -20.97
C GLU A 436 -17.03 11.46 -19.73
N CYS A 437 -17.73 12.04 -18.74
CA CYS A 437 -17.08 12.59 -17.56
C CYS A 437 -16.67 11.44 -16.60
N ALA A 438 -15.39 11.38 -16.26
CA ALA A 438 -14.86 10.40 -15.33
C ALA A 438 -15.34 10.67 -13.90
N ASP A 439 -15.23 11.94 -13.46
CA ASP A 439 -15.64 12.45 -12.18
C ASP A 439 -16.01 13.94 -12.36
N PHE A 440 -17.27 14.28 -12.06
CA PHE A 440 -17.78 15.62 -12.18
C PHE A 440 -17.75 16.31 -10.82
N VAL A 441 -16.82 17.25 -10.67
CA VAL A 441 -16.53 17.87 -9.38
C VAL A 441 -17.31 19.16 -9.20
N ILE A 442 -18.05 19.26 -8.08
CA ILE A 442 -18.74 20.47 -7.65
C ILE A 442 -18.04 21.01 -6.39
N LYS A 443 -17.55 22.24 -6.49
CA LYS A 443 -16.99 23.01 -5.38
C LYS A 443 -18.09 23.72 -4.63
N VAL A 444 -18.12 23.61 -3.29
CA VAL A 444 -19.15 24.18 -2.42
C VAL A 444 -18.48 24.96 -1.29
N ASN A 445 -18.81 26.26 -1.18
CA ASN A 445 -18.26 27.17 -0.17
C ASN A 445 -19.30 27.56 0.89
#